data_9e65ffbfd0f39c1d07ad99265940ba8f
#
_entry.id   9e65ffbfd0f39c1d07ad99265940ba8f
#
_cell.length_a   1.000
_cell.length_b   1.000
_cell.length_c   1.000
_cell.angle_alpha   90.00
_cell.angle_beta   90.00
_cell.angle_gamma   90.00
#
_symmetry.space_group_name_H-M   'P 1'
#
loop_
_entity.id
_entity.type
_entity.pdbx_description
1 polymer ?
#
loop_
_entity_poly.entity_id
_entity_poly.type
_entity_poly.pdbx_seq_one_letter_code
_entity_poly.pdbx_strand_id
1 'polypeptide(L)'
;MYVLTALLSALLLTNCGGEEATETNDTTAQPAPPQNADTLRLSAKQLESVNVELIGFENRPLRPVINANGRVSLLPDSKAGVHTEIEGHIDAIYVREGQFVKKGQVLAKLTSMEFLELQNQYLSAKSEADFLDVEFHRQEELKKSNIGVLAEYQSTEAKRNAALARIQALKAKLNLLGTPTAPLDNPRTAKVSPAVYLKAPIGGSVYRVYKNLGMALMPSETLVEIINPEKFEAKVFVYENDADLIREGQAVELSFANESIPPVTGRVAYISRSLDTENRTITLHVNFKLPGAQQKLLSEMNVRAKIVGVTERSSPSTLPRTAILTDGEASYIFATTNPTADRIPLRKFKVEIENEGEDFVQVGVLEKLPTTAKVANKNILALEAERKKNE
;
A
#
# COMPACT_ATOMS: atom_id res chain seq x y z
N MET A 1 60.37 -8.69 -12.76
CA MET A 1 61.61 -9.20 -12.13
C MET A 1 61.38 -10.66 -11.85
N TYR A 2 62.07 -11.52 -12.62
CA TYR A 2 62.35 -12.97 -12.50
C TYR A 2 61.13 -13.91 -12.60
N VAL A 3 60.94 -14.67 -13.66
CA VAL A 3 61.70 -15.62 -14.44
C VAL A 3 61.69 -17.06 -13.87
N LEU A 4 61.14 -17.98 -14.73
CA LEU A 4 61.75 -19.27 -15.15
C LEU A 4 61.47 -20.45 -14.18
N THR A 5 61.25 -21.69 -14.58
CA THR A 5 61.59 -22.65 -15.64
C THR A 5 60.76 -23.90 -15.43
N ALA A 6 60.14 -24.59 -16.37
CA ALA A 6 60.61 -25.57 -17.36
C ALA A 6 61.17 -26.88 -16.79
N LEU A 7 60.65 -28.02 -17.20
CA LEU A 7 61.21 -29.27 -17.72
C LEU A 7 60.21 -30.42 -17.48
N LEU A 8 59.61 -31.06 -18.47
CA LEU A 8 60.07 -32.06 -19.45
C LEU A 8 60.63 -33.38 -18.80
N SER A 9 59.82 -34.48 -18.97
CA SER A 9 60.43 -35.82 -19.22
C SER A 9 59.30 -36.79 -19.75
N ALA A 10 59.59 -37.24 -20.96
CA ALA A 10 58.98 -38.39 -21.62
C ALA A 10 59.67 -39.68 -21.16
N LEU A 11 58.88 -40.76 -21.06
CA LEU A 11 59.44 -42.09 -21.25
C LEU A 11 58.38 -43.04 -21.86
N LEU A 12 58.73 -43.48 -23.07
CA LEU A 12 58.19 -44.60 -23.81
C LEU A 12 58.62 -45.91 -23.17
N LEU A 13 57.79 -46.91 -23.11
CA LEU A 13 58.20 -48.32 -23.31
C LEU A 13 57.04 -49.15 -23.83
N THR A 14 57.30 -49.69 -25.00
CA THR A 14 56.59 -50.74 -25.72
C THR A 14 56.70 -52.08 -24.98
N ASN A 15 55.66 -52.88 -25.04
CA ASN A 15 55.85 -54.34 -25.21
C ASN A 15 54.72 -55.02 -25.98
N CYS A 16 55.10 -55.89 -26.89
CA CYS A 16 54.33 -56.63 -27.88
C CYS A 16 54.18 -58.08 -27.39
N GLY A 17 53.14 -58.80 -27.80
CA GLY A 17 52.96 -60.26 -27.68
C GLY A 17 51.50 -60.57 -27.55
N GLY A 18 50.78 -61.17 -28.38
CA GLY A 18 50.79 -62.16 -29.40
C GLY A 18 49.82 -63.27 -29.01
N GLU A 19 48.85 -63.60 -29.98
CA GLU A 19 48.11 -64.89 -30.16
C GLU A 19 47.04 -65.23 -29.09
N GLU A 20 45.87 -65.75 -29.40
CA GLU A 20 45.34 -66.53 -30.53
C GLU A 20 43.79 -66.44 -30.54
N ALA A 21 43.15 -66.69 -31.69
CA ALA A 21 41.73 -66.67 -31.94
C ALA A 21 41.00 -67.85 -31.32
N THR A 22 39.76 -67.58 -30.89
CA THR A 22 38.68 -68.54 -30.91
C THR A 22 37.39 -67.86 -31.25
N GLU A 23 36.82 -68.21 -32.40
CA GLU A 23 35.48 -67.87 -32.85
C GLU A 23 34.46 -68.54 -31.95
N THR A 24 33.54 -67.74 -31.38
CA THR A 24 32.22 -68.27 -30.97
C THR A 24 31.17 -67.23 -31.39
N ASN A 25 30.27 -67.70 -32.25
CA ASN A 25 29.02 -67.06 -32.64
C ASN A 25 28.32 -66.48 -31.41
N ASP A 26 28.06 -65.18 -31.43
CA ASP A 26 27.02 -64.64 -30.57
C ASP A 26 26.15 -63.64 -31.34
N THR A 27 24.92 -63.86 -31.14
CA THR A 27 23.72 -63.23 -31.64
C THR A 27 23.78 -61.74 -31.47
N THR A 28 23.59 -60.99 -32.56
CA THR A 28 23.44 -59.54 -32.64
C THR A 28 22.33 -59.04 -31.70
N ALA A 29 22.68 -58.67 -30.47
CA ALA A 29 21.81 -57.86 -29.64
C ALA A 29 21.99 -56.43 -30.10
N GLN A 30 20.96 -55.88 -30.72
CA GLN A 30 20.83 -54.50 -31.12
C GLN A 30 20.98 -53.61 -29.85
N PRO A 31 21.85 -52.60 -29.81
CA PRO A 31 21.97 -51.76 -28.64
C PRO A 31 20.67 -51.06 -28.40
N ALA A 32 20.14 -51.19 -27.19
CA ALA A 32 19.01 -50.41 -26.73
C ALA A 32 19.30 -48.90 -26.84
N PRO A 33 18.40 -48.08 -27.33
CA PRO A 33 18.61 -46.64 -27.42
C PRO A 33 18.90 -46.07 -26.03
N PRO A 34 19.78 -45.06 -25.92
CA PRO A 34 20.15 -44.49 -24.65
C PRO A 34 18.91 -44.08 -23.86
N GLN A 35 18.77 -44.64 -22.69
CA GLN A 35 17.71 -44.26 -21.75
C GLN A 35 18.02 -42.85 -21.27
N ASN A 36 17.35 -41.85 -21.84
CA ASN A 36 17.39 -40.50 -21.28
C ASN A 36 16.82 -40.57 -19.86
N ALA A 37 17.63 -40.20 -18.87
CA ALA A 37 17.28 -40.18 -17.44
C ALA A 37 16.00 -39.35 -17.12
N ASP A 38 15.59 -38.47 -18.03
CA ASP A 38 14.39 -37.64 -17.93
C ASP A 38 13.09 -38.29 -18.40
N THR A 39 13.10 -39.57 -18.81
CA THR A 39 11.90 -40.23 -19.38
C THR A 39 11.40 -41.35 -18.47
N LEU A 40 10.25 -41.13 -17.87
CA LEU A 40 9.53 -42.16 -17.10
C LEU A 40 8.63 -42.98 -18.02
N ARG A 41 8.65 -44.31 -17.91
CA ARG A 41 7.81 -45.21 -18.74
C ARG A 41 6.82 -45.99 -17.89
N LEU A 42 5.55 -45.61 -17.95
CA LEU A 42 4.48 -46.18 -17.15
C LEU A 42 3.42 -46.82 -18.06
N SER A 43 2.82 -47.96 -17.64
CA SER A 43 1.65 -48.50 -18.28
C SER A 43 0.39 -47.67 -17.97
N ALA A 44 -0.65 -47.78 -18.77
CA ALA A 44 -1.93 -47.10 -18.55
C ALA A 44 -2.53 -47.44 -17.17
N LYS A 45 -2.39 -48.69 -16.71
CA LYS A 45 -2.85 -49.15 -15.39
C LYS A 45 -2.06 -48.50 -14.24
N GLN A 46 -0.75 -48.26 -14.44
CA GLN A 46 0.06 -47.59 -13.44
C GLN A 46 -0.30 -46.11 -13.35
N LEU A 47 -0.57 -45.42 -14.47
CA LEU A 47 -1.05 -44.05 -14.45
C LEU A 47 -2.40 -43.93 -13.73
N GLU A 48 -3.31 -44.84 -13.99
CA GLU A 48 -4.62 -44.90 -13.32
C GLU A 48 -4.46 -45.14 -11.82
N SER A 49 -3.57 -46.06 -11.39
CA SER A 49 -3.33 -46.36 -9.99
C SER A 49 -2.78 -45.17 -9.19
N VAL A 50 -2.04 -44.26 -9.84
CA VAL A 50 -1.54 -43.03 -9.22
C VAL A 50 -2.45 -41.83 -9.48
N ASN A 51 -3.63 -42.04 -10.08
CA ASN A 51 -4.63 -41.00 -10.40
C ASN A 51 -4.08 -39.87 -11.28
N VAL A 52 -3.31 -40.23 -12.31
CA VAL A 52 -2.77 -39.31 -13.31
C VAL A 52 -3.60 -39.44 -14.60
N GLU A 53 -4.11 -38.33 -15.08
CA GLU A 53 -4.86 -38.22 -16.32
C GLU A 53 -4.00 -37.59 -17.42
N LEU A 54 -4.16 -38.02 -18.66
CA LEU A 54 -3.48 -37.43 -19.82
C LEU A 54 -4.44 -36.50 -20.56
N ILE A 55 -4.17 -35.19 -20.50
CA ILE A 55 -4.97 -34.13 -21.13
C ILE A 55 -4.21 -33.50 -22.30
N GLY A 56 -4.92 -32.80 -23.17
CA GLY A 56 -4.32 -31.97 -24.23
C GLY A 56 -4.16 -30.53 -23.80
N PHE A 57 -3.38 -29.79 -24.58
CA PHE A 57 -3.42 -28.33 -24.50
C PHE A 57 -4.80 -27.84 -24.98
N GLU A 58 -5.31 -26.84 -24.27
CA GLU A 58 -6.57 -26.20 -24.60
C GLU A 58 -6.34 -24.75 -25.02
N ASN A 59 -7.22 -24.22 -25.84
CA ASN A 59 -7.27 -22.78 -26.12
C ASN A 59 -8.47 -22.23 -25.33
N ARG A 60 -8.16 -21.53 -24.22
CA ARG A 60 -9.18 -20.96 -23.35
C ARG A 60 -8.95 -19.46 -23.16
N PRO A 61 -10.01 -18.66 -23.08
CA PRO A 61 -9.88 -17.31 -22.58
C PRO A 61 -9.54 -17.36 -21.09
N LEU A 62 -8.44 -16.71 -20.72
CA LEU A 62 -8.02 -16.59 -19.33
C LEU A 62 -8.19 -15.15 -18.87
N ARG A 63 -8.64 -14.99 -17.62
CA ARG A 63 -8.54 -13.74 -16.88
C ARG A 63 -7.21 -13.75 -16.14
N PRO A 64 -6.24 -12.92 -16.53
CA PRO A 64 -4.95 -12.91 -15.88
C PRO A 64 -5.08 -12.59 -14.39
N VAL A 65 -4.35 -13.31 -13.58
CA VAL A 65 -4.19 -12.99 -12.16
C VAL A 65 -2.96 -12.10 -12.03
N ILE A 66 -3.17 -10.89 -11.55
CA ILE A 66 -2.13 -9.90 -11.32
C ILE A 66 -1.72 -9.98 -9.86
N ASN A 67 -0.47 -10.36 -9.61
CA ASN A 67 0.12 -10.35 -8.29
C ASN A 67 0.93 -9.04 -8.14
N ALA A 68 0.51 -8.19 -7.23
CA ALA A 68 1.11 -6.88 -7.03
C ALA A 68 1.51 -6.68 -5.57
N ASN A 69 2.57 -5.93 -5.36
CA ASN A 69 2.99 -5.52 -4.04
C ASN A 69 2.41 -4.15 -3.71
N GLY A 70 2.22 -3.89 -2.44
CA GLY A 70 1.72 -2.62 -1.96
C GLY A 70 2.11 -2.36 -0.52
N ARG A 71 1.56 -1.29 0.02
CA ARG A 71 1.71 -0.92 1.42
C ARG A 71 0.43 -0.36 1.99
N VAL A 72 0.24 -0.56 3.28
CA VAL A 72 -0.83 0.08 4.04
C VAL A 72 -0.51 1.56 4.19
N SER A 73 -1.42 2.42 3.82
CA SER A 73 -1.28 3.88 3.94
C SER A 73 -2.45 4.44 4.73
N LEU A 74 -2.20 5.54 5.44
CA LEU A 74 -3.24 6.29 6.10
C LEU A 74 -3.98 7.15 5.08
N LEU A 75 -5.29 7.23 5.21
CA LEU A 75 -6.07 8.20 4.44
C LEU A 75 -5.66 9.64 4.84
N PRO A 76 -5.66 10.61 3.91
CA PRO A 76 -5.25 11.99 4.21
C PRO A 76 -6.01 12.62 5.39
N ASP A 77 -7.31 12.30 5.53
CA ASP A 77 -8.17 12.80 6.61
C ASP A 77 -8.01 12.04 7.95
N SER A 78 -7.16 11.02 7.99
CA SER A 78 -6.85 10.25 9.19
C SER A 78 -5.60 10.75 9.93
N LYS A 79 -4.92 11.76 9.40
CA LYS A 79 -3.72 12.37 9.97
C LYS A 79 -3.95 13.86 10.19
N ALA A 80 -3.63 14.36 11.37
CA ALA A 80 -3.77 15.78 11.67
C ALA A 80 -2.57 16.28 12.49
N GLY A 81 -1.94 17.35 11.99
CA GLY A 81 -0.98 18.15 12.75
C GLY A 81 -1.72 19.16 13.63
N VAL A 82 -1.34 19.25 14.88
CA VAL A 82 -1.84 20.26 15.81
C VAL A 82 -0.78 21.37 15.93
N HIS A 83 -1.13 22.56 15.51
CA HIS A 83 -0.28 23.75 15.48
C HIS A 83 -0.99 24.92 16.14
N THR A 84 -0.33 26.04 16.27
CA THR A 84 -0.87 27.32 16.74
C THR A 84 -0.87 28.34 15.61
N GLU A 85 -1.79 29.30 15.66
CA GLU A 85 -1.85 30.42 14.73
C GLU A 85 -1.09 31.67 15.27
N ILE A 86 -0.65 31.61 16.54
CA ILE A 86 0.08 32.70 17.21
C ILE A 86 1.29 32.15 17.93
N GLU A 87 2.31 32.99 18.10
CA GLU A 87 3.50 32.64 18.87
C GLU A 87 3.18 32.46 20.35
N GLY A 88 3.82 31.46 20.98
CA GLY A 88 3.70 31.23 22.42
C GLY A 88 4.75 30.28 22.98
N HIS A 89 4.89 30.22 24.28
CA HIS A 89 5.74 29.26 24.99
C HIS A 89 4.91 28.11 25.54
N ILE A 90 5.43 26.90 25.46
CA ILE A 90 4.74 25.69 25.93
C ILE A 90 4.83 25.60 27.46
N ASP A 91 3.71 25.83 28.14
CA ASP A 91 3.58 25.73 29.59
C ASP A 91 3.37 24.30 30.06
N ALA A 92 2.57 23.53 29.33
CA ALA A 92 2.25 22.16 29.69
C ALA A 92 1.89 21.34 28.43
N ILE A 93 2.29 20.08 28.47
CA ILE A 93 1.88 19.05 27.49
C ILE A 93 1.16 17.97 28.27
N TYR A 94 -0.11 17.69 27.91
CA TYR A 94 -1.01 16.78 28.64
C TYR A 94 -1.08 15.39 28.05
N VAL A 95 -0.36 15.15 26.95
CA VAL A 95 -0.41 13.90 26.20
C VAL A 95 0.99 13.33 25.98
N ARG A 96 1.04 12.02 25.70
CA ARG A 96 2.27 11.29 25.39
C ARG A 96 2.11 10.54 24.07
N GLU A 97 3.20 10.25 23.40
CA GLU A 97 3.21 9.40 22.20
C GLU A 97 2.58 8.04 22.49
N GLY A 98 1.76 7.53 21.56
CA GLY A 98 0.97 6.32 21.72
C GLY A 98 -0.35 6.49 22.47
N GLN A 99 -0.59 7.61 23.14
CA GLN A 99 -1.83 7.85 23.91
C GLN A 99 -3.00 8.12 22.95
N PHE A 100 -4.16 7.50 23.22
CA PHE A 100 -5.40 7.81 22.51
C PHE A 100 -6.03 9.11 23.02
N VAL A 101 -6.46 9.98 22.10
CA VAL A 101 -7.12 11.25 22.38
C VAL A 101 -8.45 11.37 21.64
N LYS A 102 -9.42 12.06 22.26
CA LYS A 102 -10.73 12.34 21.63
C LYS A 102 -10.68 13.68 20.91
N LYS A 103 -11.47 13.82 19.86
CA LYS A 103 -11.68 15.13 19.18
C LYS A 103 -12.10 16.19 20.21
N GLY A 104 -11.43 17.35 20.21
CA GLY A 104 -11.65 18.46 21.15
C GLY A 104 -10.92 18.33 22.49
N GLN A 105 -10.24 17.21 22.76
CA GLN A 105 -9.42 17.05 23.97
C GLN A 105 -8.25 18.04 23.99
N VAL A 106 -7.99 18.65 25.14
CA VAL A 106 -6.83 19.54 25.33
C VAL A 106 -5.57 18.70 25.32
N LEU A 107 -4.59 19.10 24.50
CA LEU A 107 -3.31 18.43 24.31
C LEU A 107 -2.16 19.18 24.98
N ALA A 108 -2.20 20.51 24.90
CA ALA A 108 -1.18 21.37 25.46
C ALA A 108 -1.77 22.73 25.87
N LYS A 109 -1.04 23.42 26.75
CA LYS A 109 -1.26 24.80 27.14
C LYS A 109 -0.05 25.62 26.73
N LEU A 110 -0.31 26.73 26.06
CA LEU A 110 0.68 27.74 25.68
C LEU A 110 0.45 29.03 26.47
N THR A 111 1.49 29.79 26.73
CA THR A 111 1.42 31.19 27.18
C THR A 111 1.84 32.06 25.98
N SER A 112 0.95 32.98 25.57
CA SER A 112 1.16 33.91 24.46
C SER A 112 0.87 35.34 24.87
N MET A 113 1.86 36.21 24.71
CA MET A 113 1.70 37.65 24.95
C MET A 113 0.85 38.28 23.82
N GLU A 114 0.97 37.80 22.58
CA GLU A 114 0.15 38.24 21.46
C GLU A 114 -1.34 37.97 21.73
N PHE A 115 -1.65 36.79 22.31
CA PHE A 115 -3.02 36.44 22.67
C PHE A 115 -3.59 37.37 23.78
N LEU A 116 -2.76 37.73 24.76
CA LEU A 116 -3.14 38.68 25.81
C LEU A 116 -3.44 40.06 25.20
N GLU A 117 -2.57 40.53 24.29
CA GLU A 117 -2.72 41.82 23.62
C GLU A 117 -3.99 41.82 22.75
N LEU A 118 -4.29 40.73 22.02
CA LEU A 118 -5.51 40.64 21.25
C LEU A 118 -6.80 40.71 22.06
N GLN A 119 -6.79 40.14 23.27
CA GLN A 119 -7.92 40.27 24.22
C GLN A 119 -8.06 41.72 24.73
N ASN A 120 -6.94 42.38 25.05
CA ASN A 120 -6.93 43.79 25.48
C ASN A 120 -7.46 44.72 24.39
N GLN A 121 -7.05 44.50 23.13
CA GLN A 121 -7.55 45.25 21.99
C GLN A 121 -9.06 45.06 21.78
N TYR A 122 -9.57 43.83 21.98
CA TYR A 122 -11.00 43.55 21.90
C TYR A 122 -11.78 44.30 22.99
N LEU A 123 -11.31 44.28 24.24
CA LEU A 123 -11.94 44.97 25.36
C LEU A 123 -11.92 46.49 25.18
N SER A 124 -10.83 47.05 24.67
CA SER A 124 -10.71 48.46 24.34
C SER A 124 -11.69 48.88 23.23
N ALA A 125 -11.73 48.09 22.14
CA ALA A 125 -12.68 48.34 21.03
C ALA A 125 -14.14 48.22 21.49
N LYS A 126 -14.44 47.28 22.39
CA LYS A 126 -15.76 47.12 22.98
C LYS A 126 -16.17 48.33 23.83
N SER A 127 -15.27 48.83 24.70
CA SER A 127 -15.51 50.03 25.50
C SER A 127 -15.71 51.27 24.64
N GLU A 128 -14.93 51.43 23.56
CA GLU A 128 -15.08 52.51 22.59
C GLU A 128 -16.44 52.46 21.86
N ALA A 129 -16.84 51.26 21.42
CA ALA A 129 -18.10 51.08 20.73
C ALA A 129 -19.31 51.36 21.68
N ASP A 130 -19.23 50.90 22.94
CA ASP A 130 -20.28 51.16 23.94
C ASP A 130 -20.41 52.66 24.22
N PHE A 131 -19.29 53.39 24.29
CA PHE A 131 -19.32 54.85 24.43
C PHE A 131 -19.93 55.54 23.19
N LEU A 132 -19.50 55.15 22.00
CA LEU A 132 -19.99 55.69 20.73
C LEU A 132 -21.48 55.38 20.48
N ASP A 133 -21.96 54.26 21.01
CA ASP A 133 -23.37 53.86 20.91
C ASP A 133 -24.24 54.82 21.75
N VAL A 134 -23.82 55.12 22.99
CA VAL A 134 -24.50 56.09 23.82
C VAL A 134 -24.48 57.50 23.20
N GLU A 135 -23.31 57.92 22.66
CA GLU A 135 -23.16 59.20 22.00
C GLU A 135 -23.99 59.30 20.73
N PHE A 136 -24.05 58.25 19.94
CA PHE A 136 -24.90 58.18 18.76
C PHE A 136 -26.38 58.36 19.11
N HIS A 137 -26.88 57.65 20.12
CA HIS A 137 -28.27 57.84 20.56
C HIS A 137 -28.55 59.24 21.06
N ARG A 138 -27.58 59.85 21.75
CA ARG A 138 -27.70 61.24 22.19
C ARG A 138 -27.80 62.18 20.96
N GLN A 139 -26.98 62.05 19.96
CA GLN A 139 -26.99 62.86 18.74
C GLN A 139 -28.29 62.59 17.92
N GLU A 140 -28.79 61.38 17.90
CA GLU A 140 -30.04 61.01 17.26
C GLU A 140 -31.25 61.74 17.89
N GLU A 141 -31.30 61.84 19.23
CA GLU A 141 -32.31 62.52 19.95
C GLU A 141 -32.28 64.06 19.72
N LEU A 142 -31.05 64.64 19.70
CA LEU A 142 -30.84 66.04 19.39
C LEU A 142 -31.29 66.37 17.92
N LYS A 143 -31.01 65.50 16.96
CA LYS A 143 -31.41 65.61 15.60
C LYS A 143 -32.95 65.56 15.48
N LYS A 144 -33.64 64.63 16.17
CA LYS A 144 -35.08 64.52 16.20
C LYS A 144 -35.76 65.80 16.77
N SER A 145 -35.07 66.47 17.72
CA SER A 145 -35.53 67.70 18.30
C SER A 145 -35.17 68.97 17.52
N ASN A 146 -34.59 68.83 16.30
CA ASN A 146 -34.12 69.93 15.46
C ASN A 146 -33.06 70.87 16.13
N ILE A 147 -32.33 70.40 17.13
CA ILE A 147 -31.31 71.16 17.85
C ILE A 147 -29.91 70.70 17.46
N GLY A 148 -29.77 69.51 16.86
CA GLY A 148 -28.49 68.86 16.56
C GLY A 148 -27.86 69.34 15.24
N VAL A 149 -26.50 69.31 15.19
CA VAL A 149 -25.72 69.59 13.97
C VAL A 149 -25.60 68.30 13.17
N LEU A 150 -26.08 68.32 11.93
CA LEU A 150 -26.09 67.14 11.04
C LEU A 150 -24.69 66.52 10.88
N ALA A 151 -23.65 67.36 10.78
CA ALA A 151 -22.30 66.91 10.61
C ALA A 151 -21.79 66.11 11.82
N GLU A 152 -22.20 66.50 13.06
CA GLU A 152 -21.84 65.75 14.29
C GLU A 152 -22.54 64.41 14.36
N TYR A 153 -23.79 64.35 14.01
CA TYR A 153 -24.56 63.08 13.90
C TYR A 153 -23.86 62.11 12.91
N GLN A 154 -23.58 62.59 11.68
CA GLN A 154 -22.93 61.77 10.65
C GLN A 154 -21.49 61.34 11.05
N SER A 155 -20.73 62.22 11.74
CA SER A 155 -19.41 61.92 12.24
C SER A 155 -19.49 60.84 13.33
N THR A 156 -20.44 60.93 14.25
CA THR A 156 -20.61 59.95 15.34
C THR A 156 -21.11 58.63 14.79
N GLU A 157 -22.01 58.63 13.84
CA GLU A 157 -22.47 57.43 13.13
C GLU A 157 -21.30 56.72 12.43
N ALA A 158 -20.45 57.44 11.69
CA ALA A 158 -19.30 56.86 11.02
C ALA A 158 -18.30 56.24 12.02
N LYS A 159 -18.01 56.97 13.13
CA LYS A 159 -17.11 56.45 14.21
C LYS A 159 -17.68 55.18 14.86
N ARG A 160 -18.96 55.18 15.19
CA ARG A 160 -19.64 53.99 15.75
C ARG A 160 -19.53 52.80 14.80
N ASN A 161 -19.85 52.98 13.52
CA ASN A 161 -19.76 51.93 12.54
C ASN A 161 -18.33 51.40 12.39
N ALA A 162 -17.32 52.24 12.43
CA ALA A 162 -15.91 51.86 12.42
C ALA A 162 -15.53 51.03 13.66
N ALA A 163 -15.98 51.43 14.87
CA ALA A 163 -15.74 50.71 16.11
C ALA A 163 -16.42 49.33 16.10
N LEU A 164 -17.65 49.23 15.60
CA LEU A 164 -18.35 47.97 15.44
C LEU A 164 -17.64 47.03 14.47
N ALA A 165 -17.15 47.53 13.32
CA ALA A 165 -16.37 46.74 12.37
C ALA A 165 -15.07 46.23 13.00
N ARG A 166 -14.39 47.05 13.81
CA ARG A 166 -13.19 46.65 14.55
C ARG A 166 -13.44 45.52 15.54
N ILE A 167 -14.55 45.60 16.29
CA ILE A 167 -14.98 44.50 17.18
C ILE A 167 -15.18 43.21 16.39
N GLN A 168 -15.89 43.26 15.26
CA GLN A 168 -16.14 42.08 14.44
C GLN A 168 -14.84 41.42 13.96
N ALA A 169 -13.87 42.23 13.53
CA ALA A 169 -12.57 41.74 13.09
C ALA A 169 -11.78 41.07 14.24
N LEU A 170 -11.75 41.70 15.43
CA LEU A 170 -11.07 41.16 16.59
C LEU A 170 -11.77 39.89 17.13
N LYS A 171 -13.11 39.87 17.09
CA LYS A 171 -13.92 38.70 17.45
C LYS A 171 -13.63 37.52 16.53
N ALA A 172 -13.51 37.77 15.22
CA ALA A 172 -13.14 36.71 14.26
C ALA A 172 -11.73 36.14 14.56
N LYS A 173 -10.75 37.01 14.88
CA LYS A 173 -9.40 36.54 15.27
C LYS A 173 -9.43 35.69 16.55
N LEU A 174 -10.15 36.12 17.59
CA LEU A 174 -10.26 35.34 18.84
C LEU A 174 -10.95 34.00 18.62
N ASN A 175 -11.97 33.94 17.76
CA ASN A 175 -12.66 32.70 17.43
C ASN A 175 -11.75 31.69 16.67
N LEU A 176 -10.88 32.17 15.78
CA LEU A 176 -9.86 31.32 15.12
C LEU A 176 -8.96 30.64 16.14
N LEU A 177 -8.64 31.29 17.24
CA LEU A 177 -7.85 30.72 18.34
C LEU A 177 -8.68 29.82 19.27
N GLY A 178 -9.92 29.51 18.89
CA GLY A 178 -10.81 28.63 19.66
C GLY A 178 -11.28 29.24 21.00
N THR A 179 -11.18 30.56 21.16
CA THR A 179 -11.56 31.27 22.38
C THR A 179 -12.94 31.91 22.21
N PRO A 180 -13.94 31.50 22.98
CA PRO A 180 -15.25 32.17 22.96
C PRO A 180 -15.10 33.60 23.51
N THR A 181 -15.71 34.57 22.82
CA THR A 181 -15.65 35.99 23.24
C THR A 181 -16.68 36.36 24.29
N ALA A 182 -17.70 35.53 24.54
CA ALA A 182 -18.75 35.82 25.54
C ALA A 182 -18.23 36.21 26.93
N PRO A 183 -17.15 35.59 27.46
CA PRO A 183 -16.58 36.04 28.77
C PRO A 183 -15.90 37.41 28.69
N LEU A 184 -15.59 37.92 27.50
CA LEU A 184 -14.94 39.22 27.24
C LEU A 184 -15.95 40.31 26.85
N ASP A 185 -17.23 39.97 26.64
CA ASP A 185 -18.23 40.93 26.14
C ASP A 185 -18.57 42.01 27.15
N ASN A 186 -18.29 41.81 28.44
CA ASN A 186 -18.42 42.84 29.48
C ASN A 186 -17.04 43.28 29.97
N PRO A 187 -16.53 44.47 29.55
CA PRO A 187 -15.20 44.94 29.94
C PRO A 187 -14.95 45.08 31.45
N ARG A 188 -16.02 45.26 32.24
CA ARG A 188 -15.92 45.44 33.72
C ARG A 188 -15.66 44.14 34.48
N THR A 189 -16.06 43.00 33.90
CA THR A 189 -15.97 41.68 34.53
C THR A 189 -15.05 40.73 33.78
N ALA A 190 -14.57 41.14 32.60
CA ALA A 190 -13.70 40.35 31.75
C ALA A 190 -12.39 39.98 32.47
N LYS A 191 -12.03 38.71 32.35
CA LYS A 191 -10.74 38.21 32.82
C LYS A 191 -9.91 37.80 31.60
N VAL A 192 -8.84 38.54 31.36
CA VAL A 192 -7.88 38.21 30.30
C VAL A 192 -6.87 37.19 30.83
N SER A 193 -6.43 36.34 29.93
CA SER A 193 -5.45 35.29 30.24
C SER A 193 -4.54 35.05 29.05
N PRO A 194 -3.23 34.94 29.27
CA PRO A 194 -2.29 34.62 28.18
C PRO A 194 -2.36 33.16 27.75
N ALA A 195 -3.21 32.33 28.39
CA ALA A 195 -3.26 30.89 28.16
C ALA A 195 -4.07 30.54 26.90
N VAL A 196 -3.42 29.83 25.96
CA VAL A 196 -4.01 29.24 24.78
C VAL A 196 -4.00 27.73 24.92
N TYR A 197 -5.14 27.08 24.63
CA TYR A 197 -5.27 25.63 24.74
C TYR A 197 -5.35 25.00 23.36
N LEU A 198 -4.34 24.21 23.01
CA LEU A 198 -4.35 23.42 21.78
C LEU A 198 -5.20 22.16 21.97
N LYS A 199 -6.13 21.95 21.05
CA LYS A 199 -7.09 20.84 21.11
C LYS A 199 -6.93 19.91 19.91
N ALA A 200 -7.24 18.63 20.10
CA ALA A 200 -7.23 17.63 19.06
C ALA A 200 -8.31 17.91 17.99
N PRO A 201 -7.96 18.10 16.72
CA PRO A 201 -8.93 18.30 15.64
C PRO A 201 -9.65 17.01 15.25
N ILE A 202 -9.02 15.85 15.47
CA ILE A 202 -9.55 14.51 15.23
C ILE A 202 -9.37 13.63 16.48
N GLY A 203 -10.15 12.56 16.58
CA GLY A 203 -9.88 11.48 17.53
C GLY A 203 -8.86 10.50 16.94
N GLY A 204 -7.95 9.98 17.77
CA GLY A 204 -6.92 9.06 17.32
C GLY A 204 -5.80 8.88 18.35
N SER A 205 -4.71 8.25 17.93
CA SER A 205 -3.51 8.10 18.77
C SER A 205 -2.50 9.20 18.45
N VAL A 206 -1.85 9.72 19.48
CA VAL A 206 -0.73 10.65 19.35
C VAL A 206 0.43 9.91 18.71
N TYR A 207 0.78 10.30 17.49
CA TYR A 207 1.88 9.67 16.75
C TYR A 207 3.23 10.20 17.20
N ARG A 208 3.35 11.55 17.32
CA ARG A 208 4.59 12.21 17.72
C ARG A 208 4.32 13.54 18.40
N VAL A 209 5.19 13.88 19.35
CA VAL A 209 5.28 15.19 19.99
C VAL A 209 6.63 15.81 19.59
N TYR A 210 6.58 16.94 18.86
CA TYR A 210 7.78 17.52 18.22
C TYR A 210 8.53 18.51 19.07
N LYS A 211 7.92 19.07 20.12
CA LYS A 211 8.49 20.11 20.98
C LYS A 211 8.40 19.72 22.45
N ASN A 212 9.26 20.28 23.24
CA ASN A 212 9.34 20.04 24.67
C ASN A 212 8.76 21.22 25.49
N LEU A 213 8.52 20.96 26.75
CA LEU A 213 8.09 21.97 27.72
C LEU A 213 9.08 23.16 27.75
N GLY A 214 8.58 24.39 27.82
CA GLY A 214 9.36 25.63 27.88
C GLY A 214 9.87 26.12 26.51
N MET A 215 9.73 25.32 25.44
CA MET A 215 10.11 25.77 24.08
C MET A 215 9.07 26.75 23.51
N ALA A 216 9.56 27.68 22.69
CA ALA A 216 8.70 28.51 21.85
C ALA A 216 8.06 27.66 20.75
N LEU A 217 6.79 27.92 20.45
CA LEU A 217 6.05 27.37 19.33
C LEU A 217 5.63 28.54 18.43
N MET A 218 6.13 28.53 17.20
CA MET A 218 5.82 29.54 16.20
C MET A 218 4.57 29.18 15.42
N PRO A 219 3.89 30.14 14.79
CA PRO A 219 2.80 29.87 13.88
C PRO A 219 3.17 28.83 12.81
N SER A 220 2.25 27.92 12.52
CA SER A 220 2.42 26.83 11.55
C SER A 220 3.40 25.71 11.96
N GLU A 221 4.12 25.81 13.06
CA GLU A 221 4.89 24.70 13.60
C GLU A 221 3.97 23.66 14.26
N THR A 222 4.15 22.40 13.87
CA THR A 222 3.39 21.29 14.48
C THR A 222 3.95 20.93 15.85
N LEU A 223 3.08 20.96 16.87
CA LEU A 223 3.41 20.48 18.21
C LEU A 223 3.16 18.98 18.37
N VAL A 224 1.99 18.54 17.96
CA VAL A 224 1.53 17.15 18.11
C VAL A 224 0.95 16.66 16.78
N GLU A 225 1.28 15.45 16.41
CA GLU A 225 0.69 14.76 15.27
C GLU A 225 -0.22 13.63 15.78
N ILE A 226 -1.46 13.60 15.29
CA ILE A 226 -2.47 12.61 15.66
C ILE A 226 -2.81 11.78 14.43
N ILE A 227 -2.90 10.46 14.61
CA ILE A 227 -3.29 9.51 13.59
C ILE A 227 -4.55 8.76 14.05
N ASN A 228 -5.55 8.70 13.19
CA ASN A 228 -6.70 7.81 13.39
C ASN A 228 -6.38 6.42 12.81
N PRO A 229 -6.17 5.39 13.66
CA PRO A 229 -5.80 4.06 13.20
C PRO A 229 -6.96 3.25 12.60
N GLU A 230 -8.14 3.84 12.45
CA GLU A 230 -9.31 3.16 11.87
C GLU A 230 -9.45 3.38 10.37
N LYS A 231 -8.71 4.33 9.82
CA LYS A 231 -8.83 4.77 8.43
C LYS A 231 -7.56 4.47 7.65
N PHE A 232 -7.48 3.26 7.14
CA PHE A 232 -6.41 2.81 6.27
C PHE A 232 -6.92 2.52 4.85
N GLU A 233 -6.03 2.69 3.88
CA GLU A 233 -6.13 2.17 2.53
C GLU A 233 -4.91 1.32 2.21
N ALA A 234 -5.01 0.45 1.22
CA ALA A 234 -3.82 -0.19 0.65
C ALA A 234 -3.45 0.54 -0.65
N LYS A 235 -2.21 1.02 -0.75
CA LYS A 235 -1.62 1.49 -2.00
C LYS A 235 -0.93 0.32 -2.65
N VAL A 236 -1.48 -0.15 -3.76
CA VAL A 236 -1.00 -1.30 -4.51
C VAL A 236 -0.34 -0.80 -5.79
N PHE A 237 0.88 -1.28 -6.06
CA PHE A 237 1.69 -0.87 -7.21
C PHE A 237 1.58 -1.92 -8.30
N VAL A 238 1.03 -1.53 -9.43
CA VAL A 238 0.80 -2.41 -10.58
C VAL A 238 1.61 -1.91 -11.76
N TYR A 239 2.21 -2.82 -12.51
CA TYR A 239 2.98 -2.46 -13.70
C TYR A 239 2.08 -1.88 -14.80
N GLU A 240 2.65 -0.98 -15.59
CA GLU A 240 1.97 -0.30 -16.70
C GLU A 240 1.25 -1.27 -17.65
N ASN A 241 1.89 -2.42 -17.95
CA ASN A 241 1.36 -3.44 -18.85
C ASN A 241 0.06 -4.12 -18.37
N ASP A 242 -0.19 -4.09 -17.05
CA ASP A 242 -1.36 -4.69 -16.41
C ASP A 242 -2.46 -3.68 -16.12
N ALA A 243 -2.17 -2.39 -16.30
CA ALA A 243 -3.09 -1.28 -15.97
C ALA A 243 -4.44 -1.42 -16.67
N ASP A 244 -4.43 -1.82 -17.95
CA ASP A 244 -5.64 -1.97 -18.77
C ASP A 244 -6.55 -3.12 -18.32
N LEU A 245 -6.04 -4.01 -17.49
CA LEU A 245 -6.78 -5.18 -16.96
C LEU A 245 -7.55 -4.85 -15.67
N ILE A 246 -7.39 -3.63 -15.13
CA ILE A 246 -7.94 -3.24 -13.83
C ILE A 246 -8.96 -2.12 -14.01
N ARG A 247 -10.01 -2.16 -13.21
CA ARG A 247 -11.08 -1.15 -13.17
C ARG A 247 -11.42 -0.76 -11.74
N GLU A 248 -11.93 0.44 -11.59
CA GLU A 248 -12.50 0.91 -10.31
C GLU A 248 -13.67 0.02 -9.88
N GLY A 249 -13.82 -0.22 -8.59
CA GLY A 249 -14.81 -1.12 -8.01
C GLY A 249 -14.41 -2.59 -7.98
N GLN A 250 -13.32 -2.98 -8.65
CA GLN A 250 -12.86 -4.36 -8.74
C GLN A 250 -12.42 -4.91 -7.38
N ALA A 251 -12.73 -6.19 -7.14
CA ALA A 251 -12.29 -6.88 -5.93
C ALA A 251 -10.78 -7.17 -5.98
N VAL A 252 -10.13 -7.01 -4.83
CA VAL A 252 -8.72 -7.27 -4.62
C VAL A 252 -8.57 -8.07 -3.34
N GLU A 253 -7.91 -9.20 -3.41
CA GLU A 253 -7.52 -9.96 -2.24
C GLU A 253 -6.21 -9.40 -1.68
N LEU A 254 -6.21 -8.99 -0.42
CA LEU A 254 -5.07 -8.39 0.26
C LEU A 254 -4.55 -9.32 1.34
N SER A 255 -3.26 -9.65 1.29
CA SER A 255 -2.55 -10.43 2.31
C SER A 255 -1.46 -9.56 2.92
N PHE A 256 -1.41 -9.50 4.25
CA PHE A 256 -0.49 -8.65 4.99
C PHE A 256 0.79 -9.39 5.38
N ALA A 257 1.88 -8.65 5.55
CA ALA A 257 3.14 -9.22 6.05
C ALA A 257 3.02 -9.80 7.47
N ASN A 258 2.05 -9.33 8.26
CA ASN A 258 1.73 -9.90 9.55
C ASN A 258 0.73 -11.06 9.39
N GLU A 259 1.20 -12.29 9.54
CA GLU A 259 0.40 -13.52 9.41
C GLU A 259 -0.76 -13.63 10.43
N SER A 260 -0.73 -12.83 11.51
CA SER A 260 -1.86 -12.76 12.45
C SER A 260 -3.08 -12.03 11.89
N ILE A 261 -2.94 -11.41 10.73
CA ILE A 261 -4.01 -10.71 10.01
C ILE A 261 -4.44 -11.61 8.86
N PRO A 262 -5.67 -12.12 8.86
CA PRO A 262 -6.16 -12.97 7.78
C PRO A 262 -6.26 -12.16 6.48
N PRO A 263 -6.14 -12.80 5.31
CA PRO A 263 -6.41 -12.16 4.03
C PRO A 263 -7.81 -11.53 4.01
N VAL A 264 -7.93 -10.35 3.39
CA VAL A 264 -9.19 -9.63 3.28
C VAL A 264 -9.47 -9.22 1.86
N THR A 265 -10.75 -9.14 1.51
CA THR A 265 -11.17 -8.60 0.22
C THR A 265 -11.38 -7.09 0.34
N GLY A 266 -10.58 -6.33 -0.40
CA GLY A 266 -10.76 -4.91 -0.64
C GLY A 266 -11.44 -4.64 -1.98
N ARG A 267 -11.63 -3.35 -2.30
CA ARG A 267 -12.10 -2.87 -3.59
C ARG A 267 -11.23 -1.72 -4.07
N VAL A 268 -10.90 -1.72 -5.35
CA VAL A 268 -10.24 -0.57 -6.00
C VAL A 268 -11.16 0.65 -5.89
N ALA A 269 -10.74 1.64 -5.12
CA ALA A 269 -11.49 2.89 -4.95
C ALA A 269 -11.23 3.82 -6.13
N TYR A 270 -9.96 3.99 -6.50
CA TYR A 270 -9.53 4.76 -7.67
C TYR A 270 -8.14 4.33 -8.12
N ILE A 271 -7.83 4.65 -9.36
CA ILE A 271 -6.57 4.33 -10.04
C ILE A 271 -5.84 5.65 -10.29
N SER A 272 -4.60 5.78 -9.80
CA SER A 272 -3.78 6.96 -10.10
C SER A 272 -3.50 7.03 -11.60
N ARG A 273 -3.67 8.22 -12.17
CA ARG A 273 -3.30 8.47 -13.58
C ARG A 273 -1.84 8.92 -13.74
N SER A 274 -1.08 8.88 -12.67
CA SER A 274 0.35 9.19 -12.69
C SER A 274 1.14 7.90 -12.68
N LEU A 275 2.08 7.78 -13.61
CA LEU A 275 3.05 6.69 -13.68
C LEU A 275 4.24 7.06 -12.79
N ASP A 276 4.63 6.18 -11.89
CA ASP A 276 5.95 6.23 -11.26
C ASP A 276 7.00 5.83 -12.30
N THR A 277 7.82 6.80 -12.69
CA THR A 277 8.80 6.62 -13.77
C THR A 277 10.00 5.77 -13.36
N GLU A 278 10.31 5.68 -12.06
CA GLU A 278 11.41 4.88 -11.54
C GLU A 278 11.07 3.38 -11.59
N ASN A 279 9.87 3.02 -11.16
CA ASN A 279 9.44 1.62 -11.08
C ASN A 279 8.48 1.21 -12.21
N ARG A 280 8.07 2.14 -13.07
CA ARG A 280 7.08 1.95 -14.13
C ARG A 280 5.77 1.34 -13.61
N THR A 281 5.31 1.84 -12.47
CA THR A 281 4.08 1.37 -11.82
C THR A 281 3.03 2.47 -11.73
N ILE A 282 1.78 2.09 -11.76
CA ILE A 282 0.63 2.90 -11.36
C ILE A 282 0.20 2.51 -9.96
N THR A 283 -0.34 3.48 -9.22
CA THR A 283 -0.83 3.24 -7.87
C THR A 283 -2.34 3.03 -7.88
N LEU A 284 -2.77 1.90 -7.34
CA LEU A 284 -4.17 1.63 -7.03
C LEU A 284 -4.43 1.97 -5.56
N HIS A 285 -5.50 2.68 -5.30
CA HIS A 285 -6.01 2.93 -3.95
C HIS A 285 -7.11 1.93 -3.65
N VAL A 286 -6.86 1.03 -2.71
CA VAL A 286 -7.76 -0.07 -2.39
C VAL A 286 -8.34 0.14 -0.99
N ASN A 287 -9.65 0.32 -0.92
CA ASN A 287 -10.36 0.37 0.34
C ASN A 287 -10.63 -1.04 0.85
N PHE A 288 -10.40 -1.28 2.12
CA PHE A 288 -10.66 -2.55 2.77
C PHE A 288 -11.18 -2.35 4.20
N LYS A 289 -11.79 -3.38 4.76
CA LYS A 289 -12.24 -3.38 6.15
C LYS A 289 -11.64 -4.58 6.87
N LEU A 290 -11.17 -4.36 8.08
CA LEU A 290 -10.58 -5.38 8.93
C LEU A 290 -11.43 -5.53 10.21
N PRO A 291 -12.36 -6.48 10.27
CA PRO A 291 -13.15 -6.72 11.47
C PRO A 291 -12.24 -7.14 12.63
N GLY A 292 -12.18 -6.34 13.69
CA GLY A 292 -11.55 -6.69 14.97
C GLY A 292 -10.01 -6.69 15.01
N ALA A 293 -9.31 -6.38 13.91
CA ALA A 293 -7.85 -6.46 13.85
C ALA A 293 -7.15 -5.13 13.47
N GLN A 294 -7.88 -4.02 13.44
CA GLN A 294 -7.35 -2.70 13.04
C GLN A 294 -6.14 -2.25 13.87
N GLN A 295 -6.13 -2.60 15.17
CA GLN A 295 -5.01 -2.27 16.07
C GLN A 295 -3.69 -2.98 15.72
N LYS A 296 -3.72 -4.00 14.85
CA LYS A 296 -2.54 -4.74 14.38
C LYS A 296 -1.94 -4.16 13.09
N LEU A 297 -2.64 -3.24 12.43
CA LEU A 297 -2.15 -2.56 11.23
C LEU A 297 -1.19 -1.46 11.61
N LEU A 298 -0.08 -1.42 10.91
CA LEU A 298 0.88 -0.32 10.96
C LEU A 298 0.90 0.41 9.63
N SER A 299 1.05 1.73 9.67
CA SER A 299 1.35 2.50 8.45
C SER A 299 2.64 1.98 7.81
N GLU A 300 2.69 1.97 6.49
CA GLU A 300 3.80 1.45 5.67
C GLU A 300 4.03 -0.08 5.78
N MET A 301 3.11 -0.84 6.41
CA MET A 301 3.17 -2.30 6.40
C MET A 301 3.01 -2.83 4.98
N ASN A 302 3.86 -3.76 4.57
CA ASN A 302 3.78 -4.39 3.26
C ASN A 302 2.51 -5.24 3.13
N VAL A 303 1.90 -5.16 1.95
CA VAL A 303 0.75 -5.94 1.56
C VAL A 303 0.97 -6.55 0.18
N ARG A 304 0.51 -7.78 -0.01
CA ARG A 304 0.42 -8.42 -1.32
C ARG A 304 -1.02 -8.38 -1.78
N ALA A 305 -1.23 -7.97 -3.01
CA ALA A 305 -2.54 -7.88 -3.65
C ALA A 305 -2.64 -8.89 -4.79
N LYS A 306 -3.73 -9.66 -4.79
CA LYS A 306 -4.09 -10.55 -5.89
C LYS A 306 -5.35 -10.00 -6.56
N ILE A 307 -5.24 -9.68 -7.85
CA ILE A 307 -6.28 -9.03 -8.64
C ILE A 307 -6.59 -9.90 -9.84
N VAL A 308 -7.86 -10.25 -10.07
CA VAL A 308 -8.27 -10.99 -11.27
C VAL A 308 -8.66 -9.99 -12.34
N GLY A 309 -7.94 -9.97 -13.46
CA GLY A 309 -8.17 -9.03 -14.56
C GLY A 309 -9.61 -9.07 -15.10
N VAL A 310 -10.12 -7.93 -15.52
CA VAL A 310 -11.49 -7.82 -16.05
C VAL A 310 -11.61 -8.30 -17.51
N THR A 311 -10.52 -8.28 -18.26
CA THR A 311 -10.51 -8.65 -19.66
C THR A 311 -9.98 -10.07 -19.84
N GLU A 312 -10.73 -10.89 -20.56
CA GLU A 312 -10.27 -12.22 -20.96
C GLU A 312 -9.30 -12.09 -22.14
N ARG A 313 -8.16 -12.76 -22.03
CA ARG A 313 -7.21 -12.90 -23.15
C ARG A 313 -7.30 -14.31 -23.69
N SER A 314 -7.41 -14.45 -25.03
CA SER A 314 -7.29 -15.75 -25.68
C SER A 314 -5.89 -16.29 -25.42
N SER A 315 -5.81 -17.44 -24.78
CA SER A 315 -4.56 -18.03 -24.35
C SER A 315 -4.43 -19.43 -24.95
N PRO A 316 -3.66 -19.57 -26.03
CA PRO A 316 -3.33 -20.90 -26.58
C PRO A 316 -2.44 -21.65 -25.55
N SER A 317 -2.40 -22.94 -25.66
CA SER A 317 -1.54 -23.81 -24.82
C SER A 317 -1.84 -23.66 -23.31
N THR A 318 -3.11 -23.61 -22.93
CA THR A 318 -3.52 -23.59 -21.53
C THR A 318 -3.60 -24.98 -20.96
N LEU A 319 -3.17 -25.09 -19.69
CA LEU A 319 -3.23 -26.31 -18.89
C LEU A 319 -3.85 -25.98 -17.52
N PRO A 320 -4.54 -26.93 -16.88
CA PRO A 320 -4.89 -26.80 -15.47
C PRO A 320 -3.63 -26.61 -14.61
N ARG A 321 -3.72 -25.78 -13.57
CA ARG A 321 -2.61 -25.56 -12.62
C ARG A 321 -2.10 -26.88 -12.02
N THR A 322 -2.97 -27.89 -11.88
CA THR A 322 -2.65 -29.22 -11.38
C THR A 322 -1.74 -30.04 -12.32
N ALA A 323 -1.51 -29.59 -13.55
CA ALA A 323 -0.57 -30.20 -14.49
C ALA A 323 0.85 -29.60 -14.42
N ILE A 324 1.06 -28.56 -13.60
CA ILE A 324 2.33 -27.88 -13.47
C ILE A 324 3.07 -28.33 -12.21
N LEU A 325 4.31 -28.78 -12.37
CA LEU A 325 5.23 -29.06 -11.29
C LEU A 325 6.17 -27.86 -11.09
N THR A 326 6.12 -27.22 -9.93
CA THR A 326 7.07 -26.16 -9.56
C THR A 326 8.17 -26.74 -8.70
N ASP A 327 9.42 -26.57 -9.14
CA ASP A 327 10.62 -27.01 -8.42
C ASP A 327 11.60 -25.84 -8.32
N GLY A 328 11.65 -25.20 -7.15
CA GLY A 328 12.33 -23.93 -6.94
C GLY A 328 11.68 -22.80 -7.76
N GLU A 329 12.48 -22.14 -8.60
CA GLU A 329 12.03 -21.06 -9.49
C GLU A 329 11.58 -21.57 -10.87
N ALA A 330 11.70 -22.86 -11.17
CA ALA A 330 11.40 -23.42 -12.47
C ALA A 330 10.09 -24.21 -12.46
N SER A 331 9.34 -24.09 -13.54
CA SER A 331 8.09 -24.83 -13.76
C SER A 331 8.29 -25.91 -14.82
N TYR A 332 7.66 -27.05 -14.62
CA TYR A 332 7.80 -28.21 -15.48
C TYR A 332 6.43 -28.87 -15.72
N ILE A 333 6.33 -29.55 -16.87
CA ILE A 333 5.22 -30.48 -17.19
C ILE A 333 5.79 -31.85 -17.53
N PHE A 334 5.00 -32.88 -17.30
CA PHE A 334 5.26 -34.22 -17.84
C PHE A 334 4.40 -34.44 -19.07
N ALA A 335 5.01 -34.65 -20.24
CA ALA A 335 4.29 -34.81 -21.47
C ALA A 335 4.75 -36.02 -22.30
N THR A 336 3.84 -36.52 -23.14
CA THR A 336 4.09 -37.61 -24.06
C THR A 336 3.55 -37.30 -25.45
N THR A 337 4.26 -37.75 -26.45
CA THR A 337 3.80 -37.74 -27.88
C THR A 337 3.19 -39.05 -28.28
N ASN A 338 3.28 -40.10 -27.47
CA ASN A 338 2.75 -41.43 -27.74
C ASN A 338 1.88 -41.95 -26.57
N PRO A 339 0.65 -41.45 -26.41
CA PRO A 339 -0.21 -41.78 -25.29
C PRO A 339 -0.83 -43.19 -25.34
N THR A 340 -0.73 -43.89 -26.48
CA THR A 340 -1.30 -45.22 -26.71
C THR A 340 -0.28 -46.34 -26.64
N ALA A 341 0.97 -46.05 -26.31
CA ALA A 341 2.00 -47.09 -26.17
C ALA A 341 1.72 -48.00 -24.97
N ASP A 342 2.11 -49.29 -25.02
CA ASP A 342 1.99 -50.21 -23.87
C ASP A 342 2.70 -49.69 -22.65
N ARG A 343 3.84 -49.00 -22.83
CA ARG A 343 4.51 -48.23 -21.84
C ARG A 343 4.64 -46.78 -22.33
N ILE A 344 3.83 -45.91 -21.78
CA ILE A 344 3.74 -44.51 -22.17
C ILE A 344 4.98 -43.77 -21.67
N PRO A 345 5.78 -43.19 -22.61
CA PRO A 345 6.97 -42.42 -22.25
C PRO A 345 6.55 -41.02 -21.83
N LEU A 346 6.67 -40.70 -20.55
CA LEU A 346 6.48 -39.35 -19.98
C LEU A 346 7.84 -38.68 -19.79
N ARG A 347 8.04 -37.58 -20.49
CA ARG A 347 9.27 -36.76 -20.37
C ARG A 347 8.96 -35.48 -19.64
N LYS A 348 9.88 -35.04 -18.78
CA LYS A 348 9.82 -33.78 -18.06
C LYS A 348 10.27 -32.65 -19.00
N PHE A 349 9.43 -31.63 -19.18
CA PHE A 349 9.72 -30.47 -20.00
C PHE A 349 9.70 -29.22 -19.14
N LYS A 350 10.71 -28.36 -19.29
CA LYS A 350 10.71 -27.04 -18.67
C LYS A 350 9.75 -26.12 -19.41
N VAL A 351 8.92 -25.42 -18.69
CA VAL A 351 7.94 -24.46 -19.25
C VAL A 351 8.08 -23.10 -18.58
N GLU A 352 7.69 -22.08 -19.32
CA GLU A 352 7.53 -20.72 -18.80
C GLU A 352 6.03 -20.44 -18.65
N ILE A 353 5.64 -19.88 -17.51
CA ILE A 353 4.25 -19.46 -17.30
C ILE A 353 4.10 -18.06 -17.88
N GLU A 354 3.41 -17.96 -19.02
CA GLU A 354 3.19 -16.69 -19.73
C GLU A 354 2.01 -15.89 -19.16
N ASN A 355 0.92 -16.59 -18.82
CA ASN A 355 -0.25 -16.00 -18.20
C ASN A 355 -0.82 -16.94 -17.14
N GLU A 356 -1.10 -16.41 -15.97
CA GLU A 356 -1.67 -17.13 -14.85
C GLU A 356 -3.13 -16.73 -14.65
N GLY A 357 -4.04 -17.69 -14.84
CA GLY A 357 -5.44 -17.56 -14.48
C GLY A 357 -5.72 -18.18 -13.12
N GLU A 358 -6.98 -18.22 -12.70
CA GLU A 358 -7.39 -18.75 -11.39
C GLU A 358 -7.12 -20.27 -11.31
N ASP A 359 -7.65 -21.04 -12.25
CA ASP A 359 -7.55 -22.51 -12.29
C ASP A 359 -6.64 -23.03 -13.39
N PHE A 360 -6.36 -22.22 -14.40
CA PHE A 360 -5.60 -22.56 -15.59
C PHE A 360 -4.43 -21.61 -15.80
N VAL A 361 -3.38 -22.12 -16.40
CA VAL A 361 -2.20 -21.35 -16.77
C VAL A 361 -1.90 -21.50 -18.25
N GLN A 362 -1.46 -20.42 -18.88
CA GLN A 362 -0.88 -20.47 -20.23
C GLN A 362 0.60 -20.77 -20.11
N VAL A 363 1.07 -21.78 -20.82
CA VAL A 363 2.47 -22.20 -20.81
C VAL A 363 3.14 -22.00 -22.15
N GLY A 364 4.31 -21.38 -22.14
CA GLY A 364 5.30 -21.40 -23.20
C GLY A 364 6.22 -22.60 -23.00
N VAL A 365 6.22 -23.55 -23.93
CA VAL A 365 7.12 -24.71 -23.86
C VAL A 365 8.46 -24.32 -24.49
N LEU A 366 9.53 -24.32 -23.69
CA LEU A 366 10.87 -23.92 -24.12
C LEU A 366 11.52 -24.90 -25.10
N GLU A 367 11.08 -26.17 -25.11
CA GLU A 367 11.50 -27.19 -26.05
C GLU A 367 10.40 -27.46 -27.09
N LYS A 368 10.76 -27.95 -28.27
CA LYS A 368 9.80 -28.29 -29.30
C LYS A 368 8.90 -29.45 -28.88
N LEU A 369 7.73 -29.14 -28.37
CA LEU A 369 6.67 -30.09 -28.04
C LEU A 369 5.51 -29.86 -29.01
N PRO A 370 5.05 -30.89 -29.76
CA PRO A 370 3.92 -30.74 -30.71
C PRO A 370 2.63 -30.45 -29.92
N THR A 371 1.76 -29.66 -30.47
CA THR A 371 0.44 -29.32 -29.88
C THR A 371 -0.48 -30.53 -29.67
N THR A 372 -0.18 -31.65 -30.34
CA THR A 372 -0.87 -32.93 -30.19
C THR A 372 -0.39 -33.74 -28.96
N ALA A 373 0.67 -33.30 -28.31
CA ALA A 373 1.19 -33.97 -27.11
C ALA A 373 0.14 -34.01 -26.00
N LYS A 374 0.19 -35.07 -25.20
CA LYS A 374 -0.63 -35.20 -24.00
C LYS A 374 0.21 -34.91 -22.78
N VAL A 375 -0.37 -34.17 -21.84
CA VAL A 375 0.27 -33.71 -20.61
C VAL A 375 -0.37 -34.42 -19.41
N ALA A 376 0.45 -34.87 -18.48
CA ALA A 376 -0.03 -35.45 -17.23
C ALA A 376 -0.67 -34.40 -16.35
N ASN A 377 -1.85 -34.69 -15.85
CA ASN A 377 -2.64 -33.83 -14.97
C ASN A 377 -2.96 -34.60 -13.71
N LYS A 378 -3.11 -33.91 -12.59
CA LYS A 378 -3.29 -34.44 -11.24
C LYS A 378 -2.06 -35.24 -10.77
N ASN A 379 -1.84 -35.26 -9.50
CA ASN A 379 -0.82 -36.04 -8.79
C ASN A 379 0.58 -36.12 -9.45
N ILE A 380 1.01 -35.04 -10.14
CA ILE A 380 2.30 -34.99 -10.86
C ILE A 380 3.51 -35.15 -9.94
N LEU A 381 3.36 -34.84 -8.64
CA LEU A 381 4.40 -35.09 -7.61
C LEU A 381 4.74 -36.58 -7.49
N ALA A 382 3.75 -37.47 -7.68
CA ALA A 382 4.00 -38.92 -7.67
C ALA A 382 4.85 -39.35 -8.88
N LEU A 383 4.66 -38.73 -10.04
CA LEU A 383 5.51 -38.98 -11.20
C LEU A 383 6.95 -38.53 -10.96
N GLU A 384 7.14 -37.38 -10.34
CA GLU A 384 8.47 -36.87 -10.01
C GLU A 384 9.16 -37.78 -8.96
N ALA A 385 8.42 -38.26 -7.98
CA ALA A 385 8.95 -39.20 -6.99
C ALA A 385 9.37 -40.53 -7.65
N GLU A 386 8.58 -41.03 -8.60
CA GLU A 386 8.90 -42.28 -9.31
C GLU A 386 10.08 -42.08 -10.27
N ARG A 387 10.18 -40.91 -10.92
CA ARG A 387 11.34 -40.55 -11.76
C ARG A 387 12.63 -40.56 -10.94
N LYS A 388 12.63 -39.90 -9.76
CA LYS A 388 13.80 -39.85 -8.88
C LYS A 388 14.22 -41.20 -8.29
N LYS A 389 13.35 -42.18 -8.26
CA LYS A 389 13.73 -43.56 -7.86
C LYS A 389 14.44 -44.32 -8.98
N ASN A 390 14.24 -43.91 -10.23
CA ASN A 390 14.80 -44.57 -11.41
C ASN A 390 16.10 -43.86 -11.91
N GLU A 391 16.50 -42.76 -11.27
CA GLU A 391 17.82 -42.14 -11.39
C GLU A 391 18.86 -42.86 -10.50
#